data_920178b6127cbe9ff675d97f9b707ede
#
_entry.id   920178b6127cbe9ff675d97f9b707ede
#
_cell.length_a   1.000
_cell.length_b   1.000
_cell.length_c   1.000
_cell.angle_alpha   90.00
_cell.angle_beta   90.00
_cell.angle_gamma   90.00
#
_symmetry.space_group_name_H-M   'P 1'
#
loop_
_entity.id
_entity.type
_entity.pdbx_description
1 polymer ?
#
loop_
_entity_poly.entity_id
_entity_poly.type
_entity_poly.pdbx_seq_one_letter_code
_entity_poly.pdbx_strand_id
1 'polypeptide(L)'
;MATKVLTDISSTAWEHPADRAALNTLRAIPGFDTAIRKIAGFIGDRALRQLFLGSAVRVGPTQRPALDAMLTEVLTTLDWADRPELYVTQSPVMNAAAVGFDKPFIVLNSSVLEHLSEDEQRAIIAHEVGHIMSGHVVYRTIAIIILYFGITALPILAAAIMFPFQLALLEWYRKSEFSADRAALVGVQDRTATMMLQLKLAGGAELGHPIDLEAFMAQAMEYETKGDAWDRVVQILNTVMRDHPFATVRAGELQRWIDSGAYDKILGGEYAKRADVKDTPTDFKKDFSDASDYYGDQAKAAYGKLSEVVGRAKDAFEDAFNGAAR
;
A
#
# COMPACT_ATOMS: atom_id res chain seq x y z
N MET A 1 -8.35 -22.73 11.34
CA MET A 1 -9.82 -22.80 11.09
C MET A 1 -10.06 -22.46 9.62
N ALA A 2 -11.09 -23.00 8.97
CA ALA A 2 -11.41 -22.58 7.60
C ALA A 2 -11.78 -21.07 7.60
N THR A 3 -11.23 -20.32 6.65
CA THR A 3 -11.53 -18.90 6.47
C THR A 3 -12.98 -18.71 6.02
N LYS A 4 -13.63 -17.66 6.52
CA LYS A 4 -14.99 -17.29 6.11
C LYS A 4 -14.92 -16.53 4.78
N VAL A 5 -15.68 -16.95 3.77
CA VAL A 5 -15.83 -16.21 2.52
C VAL A 5 -16.63 -14.91 2.79
N LEU A 6 -16.09 -13.80 2.34
CA LEU A 6 -16.67 -12.47 2.52
C LEU A 6 -17.36 -12.04 1.22
N THR A 7 -18.56 -12.55 1.01
CA THR A 7 -19.30 -12.37 -0.24
C THR A 7 -19.50 -10.91 -0.61
N ASP A 8 -19.06 -10.55 -1.82
CA ASP A 8 -19.18 -9.22 -2.42
C ASP A 8 -18.51 -8.09 -1.61
N ILE A 9 -17.47 -8.40 -0.82
CA ILE A 9 -16.80 -7.40 0.01
C ILE A 9 -16.15 -6.31 -0.86
N SER A 10 -16.38 -5.04 -0.50
CA SER A 10 -15.72 -3.88 -1.10
C SER A 10 -14.41 -3.56 -0.38
N SER A 11 -13.40 -3.04 -1.10
CA SER A 11 -12.17 -2.50 -0.51
C SER A 11 -12.44 -1.40 0.53
N THR A 12 -13.53 -0.66 0.38
CA THR A 12 -13.94 0.38 1.34
C THR A 12 -14.18 -0.15 2.75
N ALA A 13 -14.37 -1.46 2.92
CA ALA A 13 -14.53 -2.09 4.23
C ALA A 13 -13.25 -2.06 5.07
N TRP A 14 -12.08 -2.07 4.43
CA TRP A 14 -10.78 -2.05 5.11
C TRP A 14 -9.93 -0.82 4.81
N GLU A 15 -10.28 0.01 3.81
CA GLU A 15 -9.51 1.19 3.47
C GLU A 15 -9.30 2.11 4.67
N HIS A 16 -8.05 2.53 4.84
CA HIS A 16 -7.68 3.43 5.90
C HIS A 16 -8.11 4.88 5.56
N PRO A 17 -8.72 5.63 6.51
CA PRO A 17 -9.18 7.00 6.23
C PRO A 17 -8.08 7.92 5.67
N ALA A 18 -6.84 7.77 6.19
CA ALA A 18 -5.70 8.56 5.71
C ALA A 18 -5.29 8.24 4.26
N ASP A 19 -5.44 6.99 3.83
CA ASP A 19 -5.19 6.58 2.44
C ASP A 19 -6.20 7.26 1.50
N ARG A 20 -7.49 7.13 1.78
CA ARG A 20 -8.55 7.79 1.00
C ARG A 20 -8.35 9.30 0.91
N ALA A 21 -8.11 9.96 2.05
CA ALA A 21 -7.88 11.40 2.08
C ALA A 21 -6.67 11.83 1.24
N ALA A 22 -5.55 11.10 1.34
CA ALA A 22 -4.34 11.40 0.59
C ALA A 22 -4.53 11.18 -0.92
N LEU A 23 -5.18 10.08 -1.34
CA LEU A 23 -5.46 9.81 -2.75
C LEU A 23 -6.40 10.86 -3.36
N ASN A 24 -7.45 11.24 -2.64
CA ASN A 24 -8.38 12.26 -3.10
C ASN A 24 -7.71 13.63 -3.24
N THR A 25 -6.78 13.95 -2.34
CA THR A 25 -5.97 15.16 -2.42
C THR A 25 -5.11 15.17 -3.69
N LEU A 26 -4.48 14.05 -4.03
CA LEU A 26 -3.71 13.90 -5.27
C LEU A 26 -4.60 14.04 -6.51
N ARG A 27 -5.76 13.38 -6.54
CA ARG A 27 -6.72 13.45 -7.66
C ARG A 27 -7.32 14.84 -7.84
N ALA A 28 -7.37 15.66 -6.79
CA ALA A 28 -7.83 17.04 -6.87
C ALA A 28 -6.83 17.98 -7.59
N ILE A 29 -5.58 17.54 -7.83
CA ILE A 29 -4.61 18.29 -8.62
C ILE A 29 -5.05 18.30 -10.09
N PRO A 30 -5.30 19.46 -10.72
CA PRO A 30 -5.73 19.53 -12.11
C PRO A 30 -4.73 18.83 -13.05
N GLY A 31 -5.23 17.93 -13.90
CA GLY A 31 -4.40 17.20 -14.85
C GLY A 31 -3.67 15.97 -14.29
N PHE A 32 -3.73 15.73 -12.98
CA PHE A 32 -3.08 14.58 -12.34
C PHE A 32 -3.45 13.24 -13.01
N ASP A 33 -4.73 12.90 -13.06
CA ASP A 33 -5.21 11.65 -13.66
C ASP A 33 -4.90 11.57 -15.17
N THR A 34 -4.83 12.72 -15.85
CA THR A 34 -4.43 12.76 -17.26
C THR A 34 -2.95 12.45 -17.44
N ALA A 35 -2.10 12.99 -16.58
CA ALA A 35 -0.66 12.68 -16.57
C ALA A 35 -0.42 11.20 -16.26
N ILE A 36 -1.09 10.67 -15.23
CA ILE A 36 -1.05 9.25 -14.86
C ILE A 36 -1.42 8.36 -16.04
N ARG A 37 -2.55 8.63 -16.70
CA ARG A 37 -3.00 7.86 -17.87
C ARG A 37 -2.01 7.93 -19.05
N LYS A 38 -1.39 9.09 -19.29
CA LYS A 38 -0.38 9.24 -20.35
C LYS A 38 0.88 8.43 -20.06
N ILE A 39 1.37 8.45 -18.81
CA ILE A 39 2.54 7.66 -18.39
C ILE A 39 2.21 6.17 -18.49
N ALA A 40 1.05 5.74 -17.98
CA ALA A 40 0.58 4.37 -18.06
C ALA A 40 0.45 3.90 -19.52
N GLY A 41 -0.12 4.72 -20.41
CA GLY A 41 -0.25 4.42 -21.84
C GLY A 41 1.09 4.35 -22.57
N PHE A 42 2.09 5.13 -22.16
CA PHE A 42 3.43 5.11 -22.76
C PHE A 42 4.21 3.83 -22.39
N ILE A 43 4.16 3.40 -21.13
CA ILE A 43 4.88 2.20 -20.66
C ILE A 43 4.07 0.95 -21.00
N GLY A 44 2.79 0.92 -20.61
CA GLY A 44 1.85 -0.17 -20.84
C GLY A 44 2.15 -1.46 -20.07
N ASP A 45 1.10 -2.20 -19.73
CA ASP A 45 1.21 -3.50 -19.04
C ASP A 45 2.05 -4.52 -19.81
N ARG A 46 2.03 -4.44 -21.14
CA ARG A 46 2.79 -5.38 -21.97
C ARG A 46 4.29 -5.29 -21.76
N ALA A 47 4.84 -4.08 -21.64
CA ALA A 47 6.28 -3.89 -21.43
C ALA A 47 6.70 -4.38 -20.03
N LEU A 48 5.91 -4.03 -19.00
CA LEU A 48 6.14 -4.52 -17.64
C LEU A 48 6.08 -6.04 -17.56
N ARG A 49 5.05 -6.63 -18.16
CA ARG A 49 4.89 -8.09 -18.19
C ARG A 49 6.02 -8.79 -18.92
N GLN A 50 6.52 -8.25 -20.04
CA GLN A 50 7.65 -8.84 -20.77
C GLN A 50 8.93 -8.85 -19.94
N LEU A 51 9.15 -7.84 -19.11
CA LEU A 51 10.29 -7.81 -18.19
C LEU A 51 10.23 -9.01 -17.23
N PHE A 52 9.08 -9.26 -16.60
CA PHE A 52 8.93 -10.36 -15.63
C PHE A 52 8.82 -11.74 -16.29
N LEU A 53 8.27 -11.84 -17.50
CA LEU A 53 8.32 -13.08 -18.28
C LEU A 53 9.76 -13.50 -18.63
N GLY A 54 10.65 -12.53 -18.82
CA GLY A 54 12.07 -12.81 -19.14
C GLY A 54 12.95 -13.02 -17.91
N SER A 55 12.57 -12.50 -16.73
CA SER A 55 13.45 -12.43 -15.54
C SER A 55 12.88 -13.11 -14.28
N ALA A 56 11.67 -13.63 -14.33
CA ALA A 56 10.99 -14.22 -13.18
C ALA A 56 10.29 -15.54 -13.52
N VAL A 57 9.92 -16.28 -12.52
CA VAL A 57 9.18 -17.55 -12.63
C VAL A 57 7.70 -17.28 -12.43
N ARG A 58 6.86 -17.55 -13.43
CA ARG A 58 5.42 -17.44 -13.30
C ARG A 58 4.86 -18.62 -12.51
N VAL A 59 4.04 -18.30 -11.50
CA VAL A 59 3.35 -19.27 -10.65
C VAL A 59 2.12 -19.83 -11.36
N GLY A 60 1.82 -21.08 -11.14
CA GLY A 60 0.65 -21.77 -11.69
C GLY A 60 0.54 -23.20 -11.18
N PRO A 61 -0.48 -23.94 -11.60
CA PRO A 61 -0.77 -25.29 -11.08
C PRO A 61 0.38 -26.30 -11.23
N THR A 62 1.24 -26.13 -12.23
CA THR A 62 2.39 -26.99 -12.49
C THR A 62 3.71 -26.39 -12.05
N GLN A 63 3.71 -25.13 -11.66
CA GLN A 63 4.90 -24.41 -11.24
C GLN A 63 4.62 -23.63 -9.94
N ARG A 64 5.22 -24.04 -8.84
CA ARG A 64 4.95 -23.54 -7.48
C ARG A 64 3.46 -23.66 -7.08
N PRO A 65 2.88 -24.87 -7.13
CA PRO A 65 1.44 -25.09 -6.91
C PRO A 65 0.95 -24.63 -5.53
N ALA A 66 1.81 -24.64 -4.52
CA ALA A 66 1.44 -24.13 -3.19
C ALA A 66 1.11 -22.62 -3.22
N LEU A 67 1.92 -21.80 -3.91
CA LEU A 67 1.66 -20.37 -4.05
C LEU A 67 0.40 -20.11 -4.91
N ASP A 68 0.17 -20.94 -5.93
CA ASP A 68 -1.03 -20.87 -6.76
C ASP A 68 -2.29 -21.16 -5.94
N ALA A 69 -2.23 -22.14 -5.04
CA ALA A 69 -3.30 -22.45 -4.10
C ALA A 69 -3.53 -21.33 -3.09
N MET A 70 -2.47 -20.76 -2.49
CA MET A 70 -2.56 -19.63 -1.55
C MET A 70 -3.26 -18.42 -2.19
N LEU A 71 -2.88 -18.06 -3.43
CA LEU A 71 -3.55 -16.99 -4.16
C LEU A 71 -5.03 -17.32 -4.39
N THR A 72 -5.36 -18.56 -4.74
CA THR A 72 -6.75 -19.01 -4.93
C THR A 72 -7.56 -18.89 -3.64
N GLU A 73 -6.98 -19.30 -2.50
CA GLU A 73 -7.62 -19.18 -1.19
C GLU A 73 -7.92 -17.73 -0.81
N VAL A 74 -6.94 -16.83 -1.00
CA VAL A 74 -7.12 -15.39 -0.74
C VAL A 74 -8.23 -14.80 -1.61
N LEU A 75 -8.20 -15.06 -2.92
CA LEU A 75 -9.23 -14.57 -3.85
C LEU A 75 -10.62 -15.12 -3.51
N THR A 76 -10.70 -16.39 -3.08
CA THR A 76 -11.95 -17.01 -2.63
C THR A 76 -12.46 -16.35 -1.34
N THR A 77 -11.57 -16.11 -0.37
CA THR A 77 -11.94 -15.45 0.90
C THR A 77 -12.48 -14.04 0.67
N LEU A 78 -11.85 -13.28 -0.24
CA LEU A 78 -12.25 -11.91 -0.58
C LEU A 78 -13.34 -11.85 -1.67
N ASP A 79 -13.81 -13.00 -2.14
CA ASP A 79 -14.81 -13.11 -3.22
C ASP A 79 -14.45 -12.27 -4.45
N TRP A 80 -13.17 -12.35 -4.89
CA TRP A 80 -12.64 -11.58 -5.99
C TRP A 80 -12.40 -12.45 -7.24
N ALA A 81 -13.10 -12.12 -8.32
CA ALA A 81 -13.09 -12.93 -9.55
C ALA A 81 -11.87 -12.70 -10.45
N ASP A 82 -11.32 -11.47 -10.41
CA ASP A 82 -10.20 -11.09 -11.29
C ASP A 82 -8.88 -11.63 -10.71
N ARG A 83 -8.42 -12.75 -11.26
CA ARG A 83 -7.19 -13.39 -10.83
C ARG A 83 -5.95 -12.70 -11.42
N PRO A 84 -5.07 -12.05 -10.63
CA PRO A 84 -3.80 -11.55 -11.11
C PRO A 84 -2.83 -12.68 -11.42
N GLU A 85 -1.92 -12.48 -12.38
CA GLU A 85 -0.75 -13.34 -12.52
C GLU A 85 0.17 -13.14 -11.32
N LEU A 86 0.85 -14.21 -10.89
CA LEU A 86 1.81 -14.20 -9.80
C LEU A 86 3.17 -14.64 -10.31
N TYR A 87 4.21 -13.88 -9.99
CA TYR A 87 5.59 -14.16 -10.35
C TYR A 87 6.49 -14.24 -9.12
N VAL A 88 7.56 -15.03 -9.22
CA VAL A 88 8.65 -15.07 -8.24
C VAL A 88 9.94 -14.65 -8.94
N THR A 89 10.60 -13.62 -8.43
CA THR A 89 11.90 -13.14 -8.91
C THR A 89 13.01 -13.45 -7.90
N GLN A 90 14.23 -13.70 -8.41
CA GLN A 90 15.40 -13.92 -7.57
C GLN A 90 15.82 -12.59 -6.91
N SER A 91 15.66 -12.48 -5.59
CA SER A 91 16.10 -11.31 -4.82
C SER A 91 16.30 -11.67 -3.35
N PRO A 92 17.39 -11.20 -2.73
CA PRO A 92 17.65 -11.39 -1.29
C PRO A 92 16.84 -10.42 -0.41
N VAL A 93 16.20 -9.41 -1.01
CA VAL A 93 15.38 -8.44 -0.26
C VAL A 93 14.00 -9.06 -0.03
N MET A 94 13.56 -9.14 1.22
CA MET A 94 12.22 -9.61 1.55
C MET A 94 11.19 -8.55 1.16
N ASN A 95 10.54 -8.75 0.02
CA ASN A 95 9.57 -7.81 -0.54
C ASN A 95 8.59 -8.50 -1.48
N ALA A 96 7.45 -7.85 -1.68
CA ALA A 96 6.47 -8.17 -2.71
C ALA A 96 5.95 -6.86 -3.33
N ALA A 97 5.37 -6.93 -4.52
CA ALA A 97 4.73 -5.79 -5.13
C ALA A 97 3.63 -6.20 -6.11
N ALA A 98 2.48 -5.54 -6.05
CA ALA A 98 1.52 -5.51 -7.13
C ALA A 98 1.92 -4.37 -8.09
N VAL A 99 2.09 -4.71 -9.37
CA VAL A 99 2.53 -3.77 -10.42
C VAL A 99 1.65 -3.90 -11.67
N GLY A 100 1.50 -2.81 -12.40
CA GLY A 100 0.70 -2.77 -13.63
C GLY A 100 -0.23 -1.58 -13.69
N PHE A 101 -1.11 -1.59 -14.68
CA PHE A 101 -2.08 -0.53 -14.93
C PHE A 101 -3.50 -1.10 -15.06
N ASP A 102 -3.88 -1.63 -16.24
CA ASP A 102 -5.21 -2.21 -16.48
C ASP A 102 -5.31 -3.67 -16.04
N LYS A 103 -4.19 -4.41 -16.13
CA LYS A 103 -4.08 -5.83 -15.76
C LYS A 103 -2.92 -6.04 -14.80
N PRO A 104 -3.07 -5.66 -13.53
CA PRO A 104 -2.02 -5.78 -12.53
C PRO A 104 -1.64 -7.24 -12.29
N PHE A 105 -0.39 -7.46 -11.89
CA PHE A 105 0.14 -8.74 -11.48
C PHE A 105 0.97 -8.59 -10.21
N ILE A 106 1.19 -9.68 -9.50
CA ILE A 106 1.93 -9.72 -8.24
C ILE A 106 3.32 -10.30 -8.49
N VAL A 107 4.33 -9.71 -7.87
CA VAL A 107 5.71 -10.19 -7.87
C VAL A 107 6.15 -10.43 -6.44
N LEU A 108 6.59 -11.64 -6.13
CA LEU A 108 7.24 -11.98 -4.86
C LEU A 108 8.73 -12.12 -5.08
N ASN A 109 9.53 -11.59 -4.17
CA ASN A 109 10.95 -11.88 -4.12
C ASN A 109 11.19 -13.27 -3.51
N SER A 110 12.22 -14.00 -3.98
CA SER A 110 12.52 -15.36 -3.51
C SER A 110 12.73 -15.46 -2.00
N SER A 111 13.29 -14.41 -1.39
CA SER A 111 13.47 -14.31 0.05
C SER A 111 12.17 -14.40 0.88
N VAL A 112 11.02 -14.02 0.29
CA VAL A 112 9.71 -14.23 0.91
C VAL A 112 9.46 -15.72 1.16
N LEU A 113 9.82 -16.59 0.19
CA LEU A 113 9.64 -18.03 0.28
C LEU A 113 10.64 -18.71 1.22
N GLU A 114 11.80 -18.08 1.42
CA GLU A 114 12.88 -18.58 2.26
C GLU A 114 12.65 -18.27 3.74
N HIS A 115 12.02 -17.12 4.04
CA HIS A 115 11.97 -16.57 5.39
C HIS A 115 10.57 -16.53 6.01
N LEU A 116 9.52 -16.61 5.21
CA LEU A 116 8.15 -16.59 5.70
C LEU A 116 7.54 -17.98 5.73
N SER A 117 6.77 -18.27 6.78
CA SER A 117 5.92 -19.45 6.83
C SER A 117 4.82 -19.40 5.77
N GLU A 118 4.14 -20.52 5.51
CA GLU A 118 3.05 -20.55 4.52
C GLU A 118 1.90 -19.58 4.86
N ASP A 119 1.58 -19.43 6.14
CA ASP A 119 0.54 -18.50 6.58
C ASP A 119 0.96 -17.03 6.38
N GLU A 120 2.24 -16.71 6.63
CA GLU A 120 2.80 -15.39 6.37
C GLU A 120 2.95 -15.11 4.86
N GLN A 121 3.30 -16.14 4.05
CA GLN A 121 3.29 -16.03 2.58
C GLN A 121 1.88 -15.76 2.06
N ARG A 122 0.87 -16.40 2.64
CA ARG A 122 -0.53 -16.12 2.33
C ARG A 122 -0.91 -14.69 2.71
N ALA A 123 -0.42 -14.20 3.86
CA ALA A 123 -0.69 -12.83 4.31
C ALA A 123 -0.07 -11.78 3.38
N ILE A 124 1.16 -11.96 2.89
CA ILE A 124 1.76 -11.03 1.94
C ILE A 124 1.07 -11.08 0.57
N ILE A 125 0.61 -12.25 0.11
CA ILE A 125 -0.21 -12.36 -1.10
C ILE A 125 -1.53 -11.61 -0.92
N ALA A 126 -2.19 -11.75 0.23
CA ALA A 126 -3.43 -11.03 0.53
C ALA A 126 -3.22 -9.51 0.62
N HIS A 127 -2.07 -9.05 1.12
CA HIS A 127 -1.67 -7.65 1.11
C HIS A 127 -1.60 -7.10 -0.33
N GLU A 128 -0.95 -7.81 -1.24
CA GLU A 128 -0.85 -7.38 -2.64
C GLU A 128 -2.20 -7.44 -3.38
N VAL A 129 -3.03 -8.44 -3.08
CA VAL A 129 -4.44 -8.48 -3.57
C VAL A 129 -5.22 -7.29 -3.02
N GLY A 130 -4.99 -6.90 -1.76
CA GLY A 130 -5.57 -5.71 -1.15
C GLY A 130 -5.25 -4.43 -1.93
N HIS A 131 -4.00 -4.26 -2.37
CA HIS A 131 -3.61 -3.14 -3.24
C HIS A 131 -4.34 -3.17 -4.60
N ILE A 132 -4.52 -4.35 -5.19
CA ILE A 132 -5.26 -4.49 -6.44
C ILE A 132 -6.73 -4.08 -6.26
N MET A 133 -7.39 -4.63 -5.26
CA MET A 133 -8.80 -4.37 -4.97
C MET A 133 -9.08 -2.92 -4.59
N SER A 134 -8.15 -2.25 -3.91
CA SER A 134 -8.25 -0.83 -3.54
C SER A 134 -7.83 0.14 -4.66
N GLY A 135 -7.45 -0.37 -5.85
CA GLY A 135 -7.07 0.46 -7.00
C GLY A 135 -5.76 1.22 -6.83
N HIS A 136 -4.89 0.79 -5.92
CA HIS A 136 -3.62 1.46 -5.61
C HIS A 136 -2.57 1.25 -6.70
N VAL A 137 -2.64 0.16 -7.45
CA VAL A 137 -1.52 -0.37 -8.26
C VAL A 137 -1.05 0.62 -9.31
N VAL A 138 -1.94 1.32 -9.99
CA VAL A 138 -1.59 2.32 -11.02
C VAL A 138 -0.70 3.40 -10.45
N TYR A 139 -1.10 4.00 -9.34
CA TYR A 139 -0.37 5.11 -8.69
C TYR A 139 0.94 4.63 -8.06
N ARG A 140 0.96 3.42 -7.47
CA ARG A 140 2.17 2.78 -6.93
C ARG A 140 3.18 2.49 -8.04
N THR A 141 2.74 1.92 -9.15
CA THR A 141 3.59 1.64 -10.31
C THR A 141 4.23 2.92 -10.84
N ILE A 142 3.47 4.00 -10.94
CA ILE A 142 3.99 5.30 -11.36
C ILE A 142 4.95 5.89 -10.32
N ALA A 143 4.64 5.78 -9.03
CA ALA A 143 5.55 6.21 -7.97
C ALA A 143 6.91 5.52 -8.07
N ILE A 144 6.91 4.20 -8.25
CA ILE A 144 8.11 3.39 -8.46
C ILE A 144 8.88 3.87 -9.71
N ILE A 145 8.19 4.07 -10.83
CA ILE A 145 8.81 4.54 -12.07
C ILE A 145 9.45 5.92 -11.90
N ILE A 146 8.74 6.86 -11.25
CA ILE A 146 9.27 8.20 -10.98
C ILE A 146 10.47 8.13 -10.04
N LEU A 147 10.44 7.28 -9.01
CA LEU A 147 11.55 7.11 -8.08
C LEU A 147 12.80 6.55 -8.76
N TYR A 148 12.65 5.55 -9.61
CA TYR A 148 13.80 4.88 -10.23
C TYR A 148 14.34 5.60 -11.48
N PHE A 149 13.47 6.27 -12.25
CA PHE A 149 13.84 6.86 -13.54
C PHE A 149 13.71 8.38 -13.58
N GLY A 150 12.88 8.99 -12.72
CA GLY A 150 12.43 10.37 -12.89
C GLY A 150 13.49 11.43 -12.57
N ILE A 151 14.31 11.24 -11.56
CA ILE A 151 15.24 12.31 -11.09
C ILE A 151 16.50 12.37 -11.94
N THR A 152 16.98 11.25 -12.45
CA THR A 152 18.24 11.17 -13.22
C THR A 152 18.05 11.49 -14.71
N ALA A 153 16.83 11.37 -15.22
CA ALA A 153 16.51 11.54 -16.64
C ALA A 153 15.95 12.94 -16.99
N LEU A 154 15.59 13.75 -15.98
CA LEU A 154 14.95 15.07 -16.21
C LEU A 154 15.97 16.21 -16.07
N PRO A 155 15.85 17.28 -16.88
CA PRO A 155 16.56 18.53 -16.64
C PRO A 155 16.30 19.06 -15.23
N ILE A 156 17.30 19.72 -14.62
CA ILE A 156 17.26 20.19 -13.22
C ILE A 156 15.99 20.99 -12.91
N LEU A 157 15.52 21.80 -13.84
CA LEU A 157 14.30 22.60 -13.67
C LEU A 157 13.03 21.74 -13.61
N ALA A 158 12.94 20.69 -14.44
CA ALA A 158 11.85 19.74 -14.42
C ALA A 158 11.86 18.87 -13.15
N ALA A 159 13.04 18.52 -12.64
CA ALA A 159 13.20 17.81 -11.39
C ALA A 159 12.70 18.64 -10.19
N ALA A 160 12.97 19.94 -10.15
CA ALA A 160 12.50 20.85 -9.09
C ALA A 160 10.97 20.96 -9.05
N ILE A 161 10.32 20.97 -10.22
CA ILE A 161 8.86 21.01 -10.35
C ILE A 161 8.23 19.68 -9.93
N MET A 162 8.85 18.55 -10.29
CA MET A 162 8.33 17.22 -10.00
C MET A 162 8.55 16.78 -8.55
N PHE A 163 9.50 17.37 -7.83
CA PHE A 163 9.86 16.95 -6.48
C PHE A 163 8.70 17.05 -5.46
N PRO A 164 7.93 18.15 -5.36
CA PRO A 164 6.77 18.22 -4.47
C PRO A 164 5.70 17.17 -4.80
N PHE A 165 5.48 16.92 -6.10
CA PHE A 165 4.55 15.90 -6.56
C PHE A 165 5.00 14.50 -6.15
N GLN A 166 6.30 14.21 -6.27
CA GLN A 166 6.88 12.95 -5.83
C GLN A 166 6.71 12.74 -4.32
N LEU A 167 6.95 13.79 -3.51
CA LEU A 167 6.75 13.72 -2.06
C LEU A 167 5.29 13.44 -1.68
N ALA A 168 4.34 14.09 -2.36
CA ALA A 168 2.93 13.86 -2.13
C ALA A 168 2.50 12.43 -2.52
N LEU A 169 3.02 11.91 -3.64
CA LEU A 169 2.77 10.55 -4.09
C LEU A 169 3.38 9.51 -3.15
N LEU A 170 4.58 9.76 -2.61
CA LEU A 170 5.22 8.92 -1.59
C LEU A 170 4.45 8.93 -0.28
N GLU A 171 3.92 10.09 0.14
CA GLU A 171 3.10 10.17 1.35
C GLU A 171 1.82 9.36 1.21
N TRP A 172 1.13 9.48 0.06
CA TRP A 172 -0.01 8.62 -0.22
C TRP A 172 0.40 7.14 -0.27
N TYR A 173 1.50 6.79 -0.93
CA TYR A 173 2.00 5.42 -1.01
C TYR A 173 2.15 4.79 0.39
N ARG A 174 2.73 5.54 1.33
CA ARG A 174 2.85 5.08 2.73
C ARG A 174 1.49 4.86 3.40
N LYS A 175 0.48 5.69 3.11
CA LYS A 175 -0.87 5.52 3.68
C LYS A 175 -1.61 4.34 3.08
N SER A 176 -1.38 4.03 1.81
CA SER A 176 -1.97 2.86 1.14
C SER A 176 -1.52 1.52 1.75
N GLU A 177 -0.33 1.49 2.40
CA GLU A 177 0.15 0.30 3.13
C GLU A 177 -0.76 -0.08 4.30
N PHE A 178 -1.32 0.90 5.02
CA PHE A 178 -2.25 0.63 6.11
C PHE A 178 -3.54 -0.04 5.64
N SER A 179 -4.06 0.38 4.48
CA SER A 179 -5.20 -0.28 3.85
C SER A 179 -4.87 -1.73 3.45
N ALA A 180 -3.70 -1.94 2.85
CA ALA A 180 -3.28 -3.26 2.40
C ALA A 180 -3.00 -4.22 3.57
N ASP A 181 -2.49 -3.72 4.72
CA ASP A 181 -2.32 -4.53 5.93
C ASP A 181 -3.66 -5.00 6.50
N ARG A 182 -4.67 -4.13 6.50
CA ARG A 182 -6.04 -4.51 6.88
C ARG A 182 -6.62 -5.54 5.91
N ALA A 183 -6.41 -5.35 4.60
CA ALA A 183 -6.81 -6.31 3.58
C ALA A 183 -6.12 -7.66 3.76
N ALA A 184 -4.82 -7.68 4.11
CA ALA A 184 -4.09 -8.89 4.43
C ALA A 184 -4.76 -9.66 5.57
N LEU A 185 -5.04 -9.00 6.69
CA LEU A 185 -5.71 -9.61 7.84
C LEU A 185 -7.11 -10.14 7.49
N VAL A 186 -7.88 -9.37 6.72
CA VAL A 186 -9.22 -9.78 6.26
C VAL A 186 -9.14 -10.98 5.32
N GLY A 187 -8.14 -11.00 4.43
CA GLY A 187 -7.95 -12.07 3.44
C GLY A 187 -7.47 -13.39 4.01
N VAL A 188 -6.64 -13.35 5.07
CA VAL A 188 -6.15 -14.59 5.71
C VAL A 188 -6.89 -14.96 6.99
N GLN A 189 -7.52 -14.00 7.67
CA GLN A 189 -8.23 -14.16 8.94
C GLN A 189 -7.35 -14.76 10.05
N ASP A 190 -6.05 -14.49 9.99
CA ASP A 190 -5.04 -14.91 10.96
C ASP A 190 -4.27 -13.69 11.48
N ARG A 191 -4.58 -13.28 12.72
CA ARG A 191 -3.94 -12.13 13.38
C ARG A 191 -2.45 -12.39 13.61
N THR A 192 -2.10 -13.63 14.03
CA THR A 192 -0.74 -14.00 14.35
C THR A 192 0.14 -13.96 13.10
N ALA A 193 -0.28 -14.62 12.02
CA ALA A 193 0.46 -14.62 10.76
C ALA A 193 0.66 -13.19 10.21
N THR A 194 -0.39 -12.36 10.27
CA THR A 194 -0.31 -10.98 9.77
C THR A 194 0.64 -10.10 10.60
N MET A 195 0.64 -10.24 11.93
CA MET A 195 1.55 -9.50 12.81
C MET A 195 2.99 -10.03 12.73
N MET A 196 3.18 -11.36 12.63
CA MET A 196 4.50 -11.97 12.42
C MET A 196 5.13 -11.53 11.10
N LEU A 197 4.32 -11.35 10.05
CA LEU A 197 4.79 -10.77 8.80
C LEU A 197 5.42 -9.38 9.03
N GLN A 198 4.77 -8.50 9.79
CA GLN A 198 5.31 -7.16 10.10
C GLN A 198 6.62 -7.25 10.89
N LEU A 199 6.68 -8.14 11.88
CA LEU A 199 7.88 -8.36 12.68
C LEU A 199 9.05 -8.83 11.80
N LYS A 200 8.82 -9.81 10.91
CA LYS A 200 9.85 -10.34 10.01
C LYS A 200 10.26 -9.34 8.92
N LEU A 201 9.36 -8.50 8.46
CA LEU A 201 9.70 -7.38 7.58
C LEU A 201 10.60 -6.33 8.26
N ALA A 202 10.49 -6.18 9.58
CA ALA A 202 11.33 -5.27 10.37
C ALA A 202 12.70 -5.86 10.69
N GLY A 203 12.73 -7.10 11.21
CA GLY A 203 13.90 -7.70 11.84
C GLY A 203 14.49 -8.92 11.12
N GLY A 204 13.85 -9.40 10.05
CA GLY A 204 14.24 -10.62 9.36
C GLY A 204 13.63 -11.89 9.96
N ALA A 205 14.00 -13.04 9.40
CA ALA A 205 13.54 -14.33 9.86
C ALA A 205 14.24 -14.77 11.17
N GLU A 206 13.67 -15.75 11.86
CA GLU A 206 14.21 -16.27 13.12
C GLU A 206 15.67 -16.79 13.02
N LEU A 207 16.05 -17.42 11.92
CA LEU A 207 17.41 -17.91 11.63
C LEU A 207 18.13 -18.55 12.85
N GLY A 208 17.38 -19.32 13.65
CA GLY A 208 17.89 -19.97 14.86
C GLY A 208 17.92 -19.10 16.13
N HIS A 209 17.48 -17.87 16.05
CA HIS A 209 17.30 -16.96 17.19
C HIS A 209 15.81 -16.63 17.34
N PRO A 210 15.18 -16.94 18.49
CA PRO A 210 13.76 -16.67 18.67
C PRO A 210 13.45 -15.19 18.57
N ILE A 211 12.35 -14.89 17.92
CA ILE A 211 11.76 -13.54 17.83
C ILE A 211 10.45 -13.56 18.63
N ASP A 212 10.16 -12.45 19.29
CA ASP A 212 9.02 -12.33 20.20
C ASP A 212 8.06 -11.24 19.71
N LEU A 213 6.84 -11.65 19.39
CA LEU A 213 5.81 -10.77 18.89
C LEU A 213 5.35 -9.75 19.93
N GLU A 214 5.27 -10.14 21.22
CA GLU A 214 4.84 -9.23 22.29
C GLU A 214 5.88 -8.13 22.50
N ALA A 215 7.17 -8.50 22.50
CA ALA A 215 8.27 -7.53 22.58
C ALA A 215 8.26 -6.56 21.38
N PHE A 216 7.99 -7.06 20.17
CA PHE A 216 7.86 -6.21 18.99
C PHE A 216 6.66 -5.27 19.07
N MET A 217 5.52 -5.73 19.56
CA MET A 217 4.34 -4.89 19.78
C MET A 217 4.57 -3.85 20.86
N ALA A 218 5.29 -4.19 21.93
CA ALA A 218 5.69 -3.22 22.96
C ALA A 218 6.63 -2.14 22.38
N GLN A 219 7.58 -2.52 21.51
CA GLN A 219 8.44 -1.59 20.78
C GLN A 219 7.62 -0.68 19.84
N ALA A 220 6.60 -1.21 19.16
CA ALA A 220 5.72 -0.41 18.32
C ALA A 220 4.97 0.66 19.13
N MET A 221 4.43 0.30 20.30
CA MET A 221 3.80 1.25 21.22
C MET A 221 4.78 2.28 21.77
N GLU A 222 6.00 1.87 22.09
CA GLU A 222 7.05 2.78 22.55
C GLU A 222 7.40 3.82 21.48
N TYR A 223 7.57 3.39 20.24
CA TYR A 223 7.86 4.27 19.10
C TYR A 223 6.79 5.35 18.89
N GLU A 224 5.53 5.02 19.13
CA GLU A 224 4.41 5.95 18.96
C GLU A 224 4.21 6.91 20.14
N THR A 225 4.42 6.42 21.36
CA THR A 225 4.06 7.15 22.60
C THR A 225 5.21 7.87 23.24
N LYS A 226 6.43 7.35 23.11
CA LYS A 226 7.64 7.93 23.67
C LYS A 226 8.36 8.79 22.64
N GLY A 227 8.76 9.97 23.04
CA GLY A 227 9.54 10.87 22.22
C GLY A 227 9.14 12.33 22.42
N ASP A 228 10.13 13.22 22.39
CA ASP A 228 9.94 14.65 22.44
C ASP A 228 9.70 15.25 21.04
N ALA A 229 9.66 16.58 20.94
CA ALA A 229 9.46 17.26 19.66
C ALA A 229 10.60 16.98 18.65
N TRP A 230 11.82 16.73 19.13
CA TRP A 230 12.97 16.41 18.29
C TRP A 230 12.87 14.99 17.73
N ASP A 231 12.48 14.00 18.55
CA ASP A 231 12.26 12.64 18.10
C ASP A 231 11.20 12.58 17.01
N ARG A 232 10.13 13.37 17.11
CA ARG A 232 9.11 13.49 16.05
C ARG A 232 9.67 14.08 14.77
N VAL A 233 10.55 15.07 14.83
CA VAL A 233 11.23 15.61 13.65
C VAL A 233 12.10 14.54 13.00
N VAL A 234 12.87 13.78 13.79
CA VAL A 234 13.70 12.68 13.29
C VAL A 234 12.84 11.57 12.67
N GLN A 235 11.72 11.21 13.27
CA GLN A 235 10.76 10.25 12.71
C GLN A 235 10.24 10.71 11.33
N ILE A 236 9.86 11.98 11.20
CA ILE A 236 9.40 12.56 9.93
C ILE A 236 10.53 12.50 8.89
N LEU A 237 11.74 12.96 9.23
CA LEU A 237 12.87 12.98 8.31
C LEU A 237 13.25 11.56 7.84
N ASN A 238 13.21 10.58 8.73
CA ASN A 238 13.50 9.19 8.41
C ASN A 238 12.41 8.52 7.54
N THR A 239 11.20 9.06 7.52
CA THR A 239 10.08 8.50 6.76
C THR A 239 9.87 9.15 5.40
N VAL A 240 10.21 10.43 5.23
CA VAL A 240 9.87 11.23 4.02
C VAL A 240 10.35 10.61 2.71
N MET A 241 11.53 9.98 2.73
CA MET A 241 12.14 9.39 1.51
C MET A 241 11.92 7.87 1.40
N ARG A 242 11.13 7.27 2.30
CA ARG A 242 10.82 5.84 2.24
C ARG A 242 9.55 5.60 1.43
N ASP A 243 9.53 4.50 0.72
CA ASP A 243 8.36 3.97 0.03
C ASP A 243 7.39 3.26 0.99
N HIS A 244 7.90 2.63 2.06
CA HIS A 244 7.08 1.97 3.08
C HIS A 244 7.23 2.64 4.45
N PRO A 245 6.15 2.73 5.26
CA PRO A 245 6.25 3.08 6.68
C PRO A 245 7.06 2.03 7.43
N PHE A 246 7.60 2.39 8.59
CA PHE A 246 8.22 1.39 9.47
C PHE A 246 7.22 0.29 9.85
N ALA A 247 7.70 -0.95 9.91
CA ALA A 247 6.86 -2.09 10.24
C ALA A 247 6.24 -1.97 11.65
N THR A 248 6.93 -1.33 12.59
CA THR A 248 6.37 -1.00 13.92
C THR A 248 5.15 -0.09 13.83
N VAL A 249 5.18 0.93 12.97
CA VAL A 249 4.04 1.84 12.75
C VAL A 249 2.89 1.07 12.09
N ARG A 250 3.17 0.21 11.10
CA ARG A 250 2.17 -0.62 10.43
C ARG A 250 1.50 -1.59 11.41
N ALA A 251 2.29 -2.26 12.25
CA ALA A 251 1.78 -3.16 13.27
C ALA A 251 0.89 -2.43 14.31
N GLY A 252 1.32 -1.26 14.77
CA GLY A 252 0.53 -0.41 15.69
C GLY A 252 -0.79 0.04 15.07
N GLU A 253 -0.79 0.51 13.80
CA GLU A 253 -2.01 0.89 13.09
C GLU A 253 -2.97 -0.29 12.90
N LEU A 254 -2.44 -1.45 12.56
CA LEU A 254 -3.26 -2.65 12.41
C LEU A 254 -3.87 -3.09 13.73
N GLN A 255 -3.09 -3.05 14.82
CA GLN A 255 -3.58 -3.40 16.17
C GLN A 255 -4.70 -2.45 16.61
N ARG A 256 -4.54 -1.12 16.44
CA ARG A 256 -5.60 -0.15 16.75
C ARG A 256 -6.89 -0.44 15.98
N TRP A 257 -6.78 -0.81 14.72
CA TRP A 257 -7.94 -1.15 13.91
C TRP A 257 -8.63 -2.42 14.43
N ILE A 258 -7.88 -3.43 14.86
CA ILE A 258 -8.41 -4.63 15.50
C ILE A 258 -9.14 -4.24 16.80
N ASP A 259 -8.49 -3.46 17.66
CA ASP A 259 -9.02 -3.06 18.97
C ASP A 259 -10.28 -2.18 18.85
N SER A 260 -10.47 -1.49 17.74
CA SER A 260 -11.70 -0.74 17.45
C SER A 260 -12.92 -1.64 17.19
N GLY A 261 -12.72 -2.95 17.05
CA GLY A 261 -13.76 -3.92 16.70
C GLY A 261 -14.18 -3.92 15.23
N ALA A 262 -13.53 -3.10 14.38
CA ALA A 262 -13.88 -3.01 12.97
C ALA A 262 -13.62 -4.32 12.22
N TYR A 263 -12.50 -5.00 12.54
CA TYR A 263 -12.21 -6.32 12.00
C TYR A 263 -13.26 -7.36 12.37
N ASP A 264 -13.69 -7.40 13.62
CA ASP A 264 -14.67 -8.37 14.10
C ASP A 264 -16.05 -8.13 13.47
N LYS A 265 -16.44 -6.87 13.19
CA LYS A 265 -17.65 -6.52 12.42
C LYS A 265 -17.59 -7.11 11.01
N ILE A 266 -16.45 -6.98 10.30
CA ILE A 266 -16.29 -7.59 8.98
C ILE A 266 -16.48 -9.10 9.04
N LEU A 267 -15.86 -9.78 9.99
CA LEU A 267 -16.06 -11.22 10.21
C LEU A 267 -17.50 -11.55 10.62
N GLY A 268 -18.18 -10.64 11.31
CA GLY A 268 -19.60 -10.71 11.61
C GLY A 268 -20.53 -10.61 10.40
N GLY A 269 -20.02 -10.12 9.26
CA GLY A 269 -20.80 -9.88 8.05
C GLY A 269 -21.26 -8.43 7.89
N GLU A 270 -20.80 -7.52 8.75
CA GLU A 270 -21.12 -6.09 8.73
C GLU A 270 -20.02 -5.34 7.94
N TYR A 271 -20.14 -5.28 6.63
CA TYR A 271 -19.18 -4.59 5.75
C TYR A 271 -19.85 -4.05 4.49
N ALA A 272 -19.21 -3.05 3.88
CA ALA A 272 -19.64 -2.48 2.60
C ALA A 272 -19.49 -3.51 1.47
N LYS A 273 -20.52 -3.67 0.64
CA LYS A 273 -20.50 -4.55 -0.53
C LYS A 273 -20.19 -3.76 -1.79
N ARG A 274 -19.52 -4.39 -2.75
CA ARG A 274 -19.23 -3.77 -4.06
C ARG A 274 -20.49 -3.32 -4.79
N ALA A 275 -21.56 -4.13 -4.72
CA ALA A 275 -22.84 -3.79 -5.33
C ALA A 275 -23.47 -2.50 -4.76
N ASP A 276 -23.18 -2.15 -3.50
CA ASP A 276 -23.74 -0.97 -2.83
C ASP A 276 -22.86 0.28 -2.99
N VAL A 277 -21.57 0.09 -3.31
CA VAL A 277 -20.64 1.19 -3.56
C VAL A 277 -20.87 1.71 -4.97
N LYS A 278 -21.73 2.73 -5.10
CA LYS A 278 -21.81 3.49 -6.36
C LYS A 278 -20.49 4.23 -6.54
N ASP A 279 -20.08 4.44 -7.81
CA ASP A 279 -19.04 5.42 -8.18
C ASP A 279 -19.47 6.83 -7.74
N THR A 280 -19.50 7.05 -6.44
CA THR A 280 -19.82 8.36 -5.88
C THR A 280 -18.55 9.20 -6.00
N PRO A 281 -18.61 10.40 -6.54
CA PRO A 281 -17.49 11.33 -6.46
C PRO A 281 -17.06 11.41 -4.99
N THR A 282 -15.82 11.08 -4.73
CA THR A 282 -15.26 11.01 -3.37
C THR A 282 -15.48 12.34 -2.67
N ASP A 283 -16.18 12.34 -1.54
CA ASP A 283 -16.39 13.54 -0.74
C ASP A 283 -15.10 13.83 0.06
N PHE A 284 -14.22 14.63 -0.55
CA PHE A 284 -12.96 15.05 0.05
C PHE A 284 -13.12 15.58 1.49
N LYS A 285 -14.22 16.33 1.75
CA LYS A 285 -14.48 16.87 3.09
C LYS A 285 -14.76 15.76 4.11
N LYS A 286 -15.52 14.76 3.69
CA LYS A 286 -15.85 13.62 4.55
C LYS A 286 -14.61 12.78 4.82
N ASP A 287 -13.83 12.41 3.80
CA ASP A 287 -12.63 11.59 3.98
C ASP A 287 -11.57 12.32 4.81
N PHE A 288 -11.45 13.65 4.66
CA PHE A 288 -10.58 14.47 5.49
C PHE A 288 -11.09 14.54 6.93
N SER A 289 -12.39 14.66 7.15
CA SER A 289 -12.99 14.63 8.48
C SER A 289 -12.76 13.28 9.15
N ASP A 290 -13.05 12.18 8.45
CA ASP A 290 -12.85 10.80 8.94
C ASP A 290 -11.39 10.55 9.34
N ALA A 291 -10.43 11.04 8.54
CA ALA A 291 -9.01 10.94 8.85
C ALA A 291 -8.61 11.83 10.05
N SER A 292 -9.15 13.04 10.14
CA SER A 292 -8.94 13.95 11.27
C SER A 292 -9.50 13.40 12.57
N ASP A 293 -10.67 12.77 12.52
CA ASP A 293 -11.31 12.18 13.69
C ASP A 293 -10.55 10.92 14.15
N TYR A 294 -9.98 10.15 13.22
CA TYR A 294 -9.19 8.97 13.54
C TYR A 294 -7.87 9.31 14.27
N TYR A 295 -7.17 10.35 13.83
CA TYR A 295 -5.86 10.72 14.39
C TYR A 295 -5.90 11.82 15.46
N GLY A 296 -7.05 12.47 15.66
CA GLY A 296 -7.17 13.61 16.58
C GLY A 296 -6.31 14.80 16.19
N ASP A 297 -5.85 15.59 17.18
CA ASP A 297 -5.10 16.82 16.92
C ASP A 297 -3.71 16.61 16.27
N GLN A 298 -3.12 15.42 16.42
CA GLN A 298 -1.85 15.09 15.77
C GLN A 298 -1.99 14.96 14.25
N ALA A 299 -3.15 14.50 13.78
CA ALA A 299 -3.45 14.42 12.35
C ALA A 299 -3.63 15.80 11.73
N LYS A 300 -4.25 16.75 12.43
CA LYS A 300 -4.45 18.12 11.91
C LYS A 300 -3.13 18.78 11.53
N ALA A 301 -2.08 18.60 12.33
CA ALA A 301 -0.75 19.14 12.05
C ALA A 301 -0.05 18.41 10.88
N ALA A 302 -0.17 17.08 10.79
CA ALA A 302 0.41 16.27 9.71
C ALA A 302 -0.33 16.49 8.39
N TYR A 303 -1.67 16.56 8.41
CA TYR A 303 -2.50 16.85 7.25
C TYR A 303 -2.39 18.31 6.78
N GLY A 304 -2.20 19.27 7.70
CA GLY A 304 -1.88 20.64 7.34
C GLY A 304 -0.60 20.74 6.51
N LYS A 305 0.44 20.00 6.89
CA LYS A 305 1.70 19.91 6.13
C LYS A 305 1.52 19.17 4.80
N LEU A 306 0.74 18.10 4.75
CA LEU A 306 0.44 17.39 3.49
C LEU A 306 -0.33 18.31 2.53
N SER A 307 -1.34 18.98 3.01
CA SER A 307 -2.12 19.97 2.24
C SER A 307 -1.24 21.12 1.72
N GLU A 308 -0.25 21.57 2.50
CA GLU A 308 0.72 22.57 2.05
C GLU A 308 1.68 22.02 0.97
N VAL A 309 2.18 20.78 1.14
CA VAL A 309 3.03 20.12 0.13
C VAL A 309 2.25 19.87 -1.17
N VAL A 310 1.02 19.41 -1.07
CA VAL A 310 0.12 19.20 -2.21
C VAL A 310 -0.28 20.54 -2.85
N GLY A 311 -0.50 21.60 -2.06
CA GLY A 311 -0.72 22.95 -2.55
C GLY A 311 0.45 23.45 -3.41
N ARG A 312 1.67 23.31 -2.91
CA ARG A 312 2.90 23.65 -3.66
C ARG A 312 3.08 22.79 -4.92
N ALA A 313 2.75 21.51 -4.85
CA ALA A 313 2.78 20.61 -6.00
C ALA A 313 1.76 21.01 -7.07
N LYS A 314 0.55 21.43 -6.64
CA LYS A 314 -0.49 21.95 -7.50
C LYS A 314 -0.04 23.23 -8.22
N ASP A 315 0.47 24.21 -7.46
CA ASP A 315 0.93 25.50 -8.00
C ASP A 315 2.07 25.30 -9.00
N ALA A 316 3.04 24.44 -8.67
CA ALA A 316 4.16 24.09 -9.55
C ALA A 316 3.70 23.36 -10.83
N PHE A 317 2.68 22.50 -10.72
CA PHE A 317 2.12 21.78 -11.87
C PHE A 317 1.31 22.71 -12.78
N GLU A 318 0.48 23.59 -12.21
CA GLU A 318 -0.27 24.60 -12.96
C GLU A 318 0.67 25.56 -13.70
N ASP A 319 1.75 26.03 -13.05
CA ASP A 319 2.75 26.89 -13.66
C ASP A 319 3.50 26.19 -14.81
N ALA A 320 3.88 24.91 -14.63
CA ALA A 320 4.54 24.12 -15.66
C ALA A 320 3.62 23.85 -16.86
N PHE A 321 2.35 23.55 -16.61
CA PHE A 321 1.37 23.25 -17.67
C PHE A 321 1.00 24.51 -18.45
N ASN A 322 0.84 25.65 -17.77
CA ASN A 322 0.53 26.94 -18.38
C ASN A 322 1.76 27.59 -19.05
N GLY A 323 2.96 27.33 -18.53
CA GLY A 323 4.23 27.77 -19.14
C GLY A 323 4.63 27.03 -20.40
N ALA A 324 4.22 25.76 -20.55
CA ALA A 324 4.45 24.94 -21.75
C ALA A 324 3.43 25.21 -22.87
N ALA A 325 2.39 26.01 -22.61
CA ALA A 325 1.37 26.41 -23.57
C ALA A 325 1.62 27.80 -24.18
N ARG A 326 2.76 28.43 -23.83
CA ARG A 326 3.27 29.66 -24.45
C ARG A 326 4.57 29.35 -25.19
#